data_73df5b047d4830121cbddd6b88f36683
#
_entry.id   73df5b047d4830121cbddd6b88f36683
#
_cell.length_a   1.000
_cell.length_b   1.000
_cell.length_c   1.000
_cell.angle_alpha   90.00
_cell.angle_beta   90.00
_cell.angle_gamma   90.00
#
_symmetry.space_group_name_H-M   'P 1'
#
loop_
_entity.id
_entity.type
_entity.pdbx_description
1 polymer ?
#
loop_
_entity_poly.entity_id
_entity_poly.type
_entity_poly.pdbx_seq_one_letter_code
_entity_poly.pdbx_strand_id
1 'polypeptide(L)'
;MIRLLKNRWALSTVITTLIILVVSVLLASILTYFAINVVSTRVQEENLHVSKAHIWHNATATAGTSAYCVASLMVINTGGRDVVFSTIAVRGQQSPWNDSTSTNQKFVVYCTTNDPISGDLSYVPDFNYTGDMNYMVVGSTTYNFTIASRELILKSGYTMLLYVINPDSISVNDVGLTVGITLHTAQAIYYRETNIQAVSSS
;
A
#
# COMPACT_ATOMS: atom_id res chain seq x y z
N MET A 1 75.54 -6.21 -8.70
CA MET A 1 74.14 -6.00 -8.32
C MET A 1 73.61 -4.55 -8.54
N ILE A 2 74.13 -3.83 -9.57
CA ILE A 2 73.77 -2.37 -9.73
C ILE A 2 73.41 -2.02 -11.20
N ARG A 3 73.04 -3.00 -12.03
CA ARG A 3 72.61 -2.71 -13.42
C ARG A 3 71.08 -2.60 -13.66
N LEU A 4 70.30 -2.95 -12.70
CA LEU A 4 68.77 -2.88 -12.80
C LEU A 4 68.19 -1.46 -12.67
N LEU A 5 68.92 -0.55 -12.00
CA LEU A 5 68.47 0.84 -11.79
C LEU A 5 68.75 1.78 -12.99
N LYS A 6 69.46 1.32 -14.02
CA LYS A 6 69.79 2.16 -15.18
C LYS A 6 68.83 2.05 -16.36
N ASN A 7 67.80 1.21 -16.25
CA ASN A 7 66.83 1.03 -17.31
C ASN A 7 65.62 1.94 -17.03
N ARG A 8 65.70 3.17 -17.49
CA ARG A 8 64.61 4.19 -17.33
C ARG A 8 63.27 3.72 -17.89
N TRP A 9 63.26 2.87 -18.92
CA TRP A 9 62.06 2.33 -19.54
C TRP A 9 61.39 1.30 -18.62
N ALA A 10 62.11 0.43 -17.97
CA ALA A 10 61.57 -0.54 -17.05
C ALA A 10 60.96 0.15 -15.79
N LEU A 11 61.64 1.20 -15.28
CA LEU A 11 61.12 1.97 -14.16
C LEU A 11 59.83 2.72 -14.52
N SER A 12 59.73 3.30 -15.72
CA SER A 12 58.55 3.98 -16.20
C SER A 12 57.36 3.02 -16.31
N THR A 13 57.55 1.81 -16.83
CA THR A 13 56.48 0.79 -16.93
C THR A 13 55.96 0.37 -15.56
N VAL A 14 56.82 0.17 -14.58
CA VAL A 14 56.43 -0.20 -13.21
C VAL A 14 55.63 0.92 -12.56
N ILE A 15 56.05 2.17 -12.70
CA ILE A 15 55.31 3.31 -12.16
C ILE A 15 53.95 3.44 -12.82
N THR A 16 53.85 3.29 -14.13
CA THR A 16 52.57 3.38 -14.88
C THR A 16 51.61 2.27 -14.45
N THR A 17 52.09 1.02 -14.33
CA THR A 17 51.22 -0.09 -13.87
C THR A 17 50.73 0.12 -12.44
N LEU A 18 51.59 0.68 -11.56
CA LEU A 18 51.22 0.98 -10.18
C LEU A 18 50.13 2.09 -10.13
N ILE A 19 50.28 3.15 -10.93
CA ILE A 19 49.31 4.22 -11.03
C ILE A 19 47.95 3.67 -11.55
N ILE A 20 47.99 2.86 -12.61
CA ILE A 20 46.78 2.24 -13.16
C ILE A 20 46.07 1.37 -12.12
N LEU A 21 46.85 0.58 -11.35
CA LEU A 21 46.31 -0.27 -10.29
C LEU A 21 45.65 0.56 -9.21
N VAL A 22 46.28 1.61 -8.71
CA VAL A 22 45.74 2.50 -7.68
C VAL A 22 44.44 3.19 -8.19
N VAL A 23 44.49 3.72 -9.40
CA VAL A 23 43.29 4.38 -9.99
C VAL A 23 42.16 3.38 -10.18
N SER A 24 42.45 2.17 -10.63
CA SER A 24 41.42 1.12 -10.81
C SER A 24 40.77 0.72 -9.49
N VAL A 25 41.53 0.58 -8.41
CA VAL A 25 41.02 0.28 -7.08
C VAL A 25 40.16 1.43 -6.54
N LEU A 26 40.59 2.67 -6.72
CA LEU A 26 39.85 3.86 -6.33
C LEU A 26 38.51 3.95 -7.09
N LEU A 27 38.52 3.78 -8.41
CA LEU A 27 37.32 3.78 -9.22
C LEU A 27 36.35 2.65 -8.81
N ALA A 28 36.88 1.43 -8.61
CA ALA A 28 36.04 0.31 -8.14
C ALA A 28 35.41 0.60 -6.79
N SER A 29 36.15 1.23 -5.86
CA SER A 29 35.62 1.61 -4.54
C SER A 29 34.51 2.66 -4.64
N ILE A 30 34.68 3.69 -5.48
CA ILE A 30 33.69 4.74 -5.69
C ILE A 30 32.42 4.16 -6.33
N LEU A 31 32.56 3.32 -7.34
CA LEU A 31 31.43 2.67 -8.01
C LEU A 31 30.66 1.76 -7.06
N THR A 32 31.37 0.97 -6.25
CA THR A 32 30.75 0.10 -5.24
C THR A 32 29.98 0.92 -4.20
N TYR A 33 30.58 1.98 -3.68
CA TYR A 33 29.92 2.88 -2.73
C TYR A 33 28.64 3.50 -3.32
N PHE A 34 28.71 3.99 -4.56
CA PHE A 34 27.57 4.55 -5.26
C PHE A 34 26.47 3.50 -5.48
N ALA A 35 26.84 2.30 -5.94
CA ALA A 35 25.89 1.22 -6.17
C ALA A 35 25.16 0.81 -4.87
N ILE A 36 25.88 0.68 -3.75
CA ILE A 36 25.28 0.36 -2.45
C ILE A 36 24.29 1.44 -2.02
N ASN A 37 24.67 2.71 -2.15
CA ASN A 37 23.77 3.81 -1.76
C ASN A 37 22.50 3.84 -2.60
N VAL A 38 22.60 3.68 -3.93
CA VAL A 38 21.42 3.67 -4.81
C VAL A 38 20.51 2.48 -4.49
N VAL A 39 21.07 1.29 -4.33
CA VAL A 39 20.28 0.09 -3.99
C VAL A 39 19.63 0.25 -2.62
N SER A 40 20.37 0.72 -1.60
CA SER A 40 19.83 0.93 -0.25
C SER A 40 18.68 1.93 -0.23
N THR A 41 18.80 3.02 -0.97
CA THR A 41 17.72 4.03 -1.06
C THR A 41 16.46 3.43 -1.71
N ARG A 42 16.61 2.67 -2.79
CA ARG A 42 15.48 2.04 -3.48
C ARG A 42 14.78 0.97 -2.65
N VAL A 43 15.54 0.17 -1.90
CA VAL A 43 14.97 -0.86 -1.01
C VAL A 43 14.20 -0.25 0.15
N GLN A 44 14.55 0.97 0.59
CA GLN A 44 13.87 1.65 1.69
C GLN A 44 12.71 2.56 1.26
N GLU A 45 12.48 2.70 -0.04
CA GLU A 45 11.41 3.54 -0.58
C GLU A 45 10.05 2.89 -0.34
N GLU A 46 9.13 3.67 0.23
CA GLU A 46 7.72 3.31 0.31
C GLU A 46 7.06 3.54 -1.04
N ASN A 47 6.39 2.53 -1.57
CA ASN A 47 5.66 2.65 -2.82
C ASN A 47 4.40 1.78 -2.77
N LEU A 48 3.24 2.42 -2.79
CA LEU A 48 1.94 1.76 -2.80
C LEU A 48 1.20 2.02 -4.11
N HIS A 49 0.66 0.97 -4.68
CA HIS A 49 -0.27 1.06 -5.80
C HIS A 49 -1.69 0.88 -5.29
N VAL A 50 -2.50 1.95 -5.38
CA VAL A 50 -3.90 1.93 -4.96
C VAL A 50 -4.79 1.78 -6.18
N SER A 51 -5.66 0.77 -6.17
CA SER A 51 -6.57 0.45 -7.28
C SER A 51 -7.90 -0.11 -6.77
N LYS A 52 -8.83 -0.40 -7.70
CA LYS A 52 -10.16 -0.98 -7.41
C LYS A 52 -10.91 -0.23 -6.30
N ALA A 53 -10.86 1.10 -6.36
CA ALA A 53 -11.56 1.94 -5.41
C ALA A 53 -13.03 2.05 -5.80
N HIS A 54 -13.93 1.71 -4.90
CA HIS A 54 -15.36 1.82 -5.06
C HIS A 54 -16.00 2.40 -3.80
N ILE A 55 -17.10 3.11 -3.98
CA ILE A 55 -17.97 3.57 -2.89
C ILE A 55 -19.40 3.29 -3.28
N TRP A 56 -20.12 2.61 -2.41
CA TRP A 56 -21.53 2.28 -2.59
C TRP A 56 -22.36 2.90 -1.46
N HIS A 57 -23.53 3.40 -1.84
CA HIS A 57 -24.53 3.87 -0.90
C HIS A 57 -25.79 3.02 -1.04
N ASN A 58 -26.25 2.44 0.07
CA ASN A 58 -27.48 1.67 0.16
C ASN A 58 -28.55 2.47 0.87
N ALA A 59 -29.50 3.03 0.11
CA ALA A 59 -30.60 3.81 0.64
C ALA A 59 -31.65 2.97 1.42
N THR A 60 -31.66 1.65 1.21
CA THR A 60 -32.58 0.71 1.85
C THR A 60 -32.00 -0.01 3.06
N ALA A 61 -30.75 0.34 3.43
CA ALA A 61 -30.09 -0.25 4.58
C ALA A 61 -30.90 0.01 5.87
N THR A 62 -30.83 -0.97 6.79
CA THR A 62 -31.43 -0.85 8.11
C THR A 62 -30.36 -0.68 9.17
N ALA A 63 -30.53 0.30 10.04
CA ALA A 63 -29.59 0.57 11.12
C ALA A 63 -29.27 -0.70 11.94
N GLY A 64 -28.01 -0.97 12.15
CA GLY A 64 -27.56 -2.12 12.94
C GLY A 64 -27.62 -3.49 12.24
N THR A 65 -28.20 -3.57 11.02
CA THR A 65 -28.31 -4.83 10.27
C THR A 65 -27.50 -4.81 8.99
N SER A 66 -27.49 -3.70 8.26
CA SER A 66 -26.75 -3.56 7.01
C SER A 66 -26.07 -2.21 6.92
N ALA A 67 -24.96 -2.15 6.18
CA ALA A 67 -24.20 -0.92 6.00
C ALA A 67 -24.93 0.05 5.06
N TYR A 68 -25.05 1.32 5.46
CA TYR A 68 -25.57 2.39 4.60
C TYR A 68 -24.59 2.79 3.51
N CYS A 69 -23.33 2.79 3.85
CA CYS A 69 -22.27 3.12 2.93
C CYS A 69 -21.08 2.18 3.12
N VAL A 70 -20.51 1.74 2.02
CA VAL A 70 -19.31 0.90 2.03
C VAL A 70 -18.33 1.48 1.03
N ALA A 71 -17.12 1.78 1.48
CA ALA A 71 -16.01 2.12 0.60
C ALA A 71 -15.01 0.98 0.57
N SER A 72 -14.51 0.64 -0.60
CA SER A 72 -13.50 -0.40 -0.77
C SER A 72 -12.32 0.08 -1.58
N LEU A 73 -11.18 -0.53 -1.34
CA LEU A 73 -9.98 -0.32 -2.16
C LEU A 73 -9.01 -1.49 -2.04
N MET A 74 -8.21 -1.66 -3.06
CA MET A 74 -7.09 -2.58 -3.09
C MET A 74 -5.78 -1.82 -3.07
N VAL A 75 -4.89 -2.19 -2.17
CA VAL A 75 -3.56 -1.59 -2.01
C VAL A 75 -2.50 -2.65 -2.17
N ILE A 76 -1.56 -2.43 -3.07
CA ILE A 76 -0.41 -3.31 -3.31
C ILE A 76 0.85 -2.59 -2.83
N ASN A 77 1.62 -3.22 -1.97
CA ASN A 77 2.91 -2.70 -1.58
C ASN A 77 3.98 -3.17 -2.58
N THR A 78 4.35 -2.27 -3.49
CA THR A 78 5.41 -2.49 -4.48
C THR A 78 6.77 -1.97 -4.02
N GLY A 79 6.82 -1.36 -2.83
CA GLY A 79 8.04 -0.90 -2.18
C GLY A 79 8.84 -2.03 -1.55
N GLY A 80 10.07 -1.73 -1.16
CA GLY A 80 10.99 -2.69 -0.54
C GLY A 80 10.83 -2.82 0.99
N ARG A 81 9.90 -2.09 1.60
CA ARG A 81 9.68 -2.08 3.05
C ARG A 81 8.21 -2.27 3.41
N ASP A 82 7.98 -2.69 4.64
CA ASP A 82 6.64 -2.76 5.21
C ASP A 82 6.09 -1.35 5.43
N VAL A 83 4.80 -1.17 5.17
CA VAL A 83 4.10 0.11 5.28
C VAL A 83 3.06 0.04 6.38
N VAL A 84 3.02 1.07 7.23
CA VAL A 84 2.04 1.22 8.30
C VAL A 84 1.02 2.28 7.89
N PHE A 85 -0.26 1.91 7.85
CA PHE A 85 -1.36 2.83 7.65
C PHE A 85 -1.79 3.41 8.99
N SER A 86 -1.63 4.70 9.15
CA SER A 86 -2.03 5.44 10.35
C SER A 86 -3.49 5.80 10.37
N THR A 87 -4.01 6.24 9.21
CA THR A 87 -5.43 6.61 9.08
C THR A 87 -5.94 6.36 7.67
N ILE A 88 -7.25 6.14 7.57
CA ILE A 88 -8.00 6.13 6.31
C ILE A 88 -9.07 7.21 6.37
N ALA A 89 -9.21 7.99 5.31
CA ALA A 89 -10.22 9.02 5.20
C ALA A 89 -11.04 8.84 3.93
N VAL A 90 -12.35 9.04 4.04
CA VAL A 90 -13.27 9.05 2.91
C VAL A 90 -13.83 10.45 2.79
N ARG A 91 -13.74 11.06 1.60
CA ARG A 91 -14.16 12.46 1.35
C ARG A 91 -13.52 13.46 2.35
N GLY A 92 -12.27 13.23 2.73
CA GLY A 92 -11.54 14.08 3.67
C GLY A 92 -11.88 13.88 5.15
N GLN A 93 -12.86 13.05 5.49
CA GLN A 93 -13.18 12.73 6.87
C GLN A 93 -12.54 11.39 7.27
N GLN A 94 -11.84 11.40 8.39
CA GLN A 94 -11.21 10.20 8.93
C GLN A 94 -12.25 9.19 9.38
N SER A 95 -12.09 7.94 8.95
CA SER A 95 -12.91 6.81 9.39
C SER A 95 -12.24 6.12 10.57
N PRO A 96 -13.00 5.80 11.65
CA PRO A 96 -12.46 5.06 12.76
C PRO A 96 -12.10 3.63 12.33
N TRP A 97 -11.04 3.08 12.89
CA TRP A 97 -10.68 1.67 12.66
C TRP A 97 -11.74 0.73 13.20
N ASN A 98 -12.26 1.06 14.37
CA ASN A 98 -13.24 0.26 15.06
C ASN A 98 -14.03 1.13 16.04
N ASP A 99 -15.29 1.45 15.71
CA ASP A 99 -16.24 2.13 16.57
C ASP A 99 -17.55 1.33 16.65
N SER A 100 -17.67 0.57 17.74
CA SER A 100 -18.86 -0.24 18.04
C SER A 100 -19.93 0.53 18.81
N THR A 101 -19.65 1.76 19.24
CA THR A 101 -20.53 2.52 20.12
C THR A 101 -21.66 3.22 19.37
N SER A 102 -21.50 3.43 18.08
CA SER A 102 -22.50 4.05 17.22
C SER A 102 -23.62 3.08 16.86
N THR A 103 -24.86 3.57 16.74
CA THR A 103 -26.02 2.79 16.24
C THR A 103 -25.73 2.21 14.85
N ASN A 104 -25.01 2.96 14.02
CA ASN A 104 -24.44 2.50 12.76
C ASN A 104 -22.96 2.23 12.98
N GLN A 105 -22.64 1.01 13.30
CA GLN A 105 -21.27 0.58 13.57
C GLN A 105 -20.33 1.02 12.44
N LYS A 106 -19.21 1.67 12.81
CA LYS A 106 -18.21 2.18 11.88
C LYS A 106 -16.92 1.42 12.13
N PHE A 107 -16.46 0.73 11.15
CA PHE A 107 -15.23 -0.06 11.28
C PHE A 107 -14.58 -0.29 9.92
N VAL A 108 -13.36 -0.70 9.96
CA VAL A 108 -12.60 -1.09 8.79
C VAL A 108 -12.31 -2.58 8.86
N VAL A 109 -12.59 -3.30 7.79
CA VAL A 109 -12.17 -4.69 7.64
C VAL A 109 -11.10 -4.80 6.57
N TYR A 110 -10.16 -5.71 6.77
CA TYR A 110 -9.06 -5.90 5.85
C TYR A 110 -8.70 -7.39 5.69
N CYS A 111 -8.13 -7.69 4.55
CA CYS A 111 -7.51 -8.97 4.25
C CYS A 111 -6.17 -8.72 3.57
N THR A 112 -5.14 -9.48 3.93
CA THR A 112 -3.83 -9.42 3.29
C THR A 112 -3.51 -10.73 2.60
N THR A 113 -3.02 -10.66 1.36
CA THR A 113 -2.62 -11.82 0.56
C THR A 113 -1.37 -11.50 -0.26
N ASN A 114 -0.63 -12.52 -0.61
CA ASN A 114 0.45 -12.44 -1.60
C ASN A 114 0.02 -12.98 -2.97
N ASP A 115 -1.20 -13.48 -3.09
CA ASP A 115 -1.74 -13.97 -4.36
C ASP A 115 -2.21 -12.81 -5.25
N PRO A 116 -2.10 -12.96 -6.58
CA PRO A 116 -2.61 -11.96 -7.52
C PRO A 116 -4.14 -11.95 -7.50
N ILE A 117 -4.73 -10.76 -7.35
CA ILE A 117 -6.18 -10.56 -7.31
C ILE A 117 -6.66 -10.09 -8.68
N SER A 118 -7.36 -10.97 -9.42
CA SER A 118 -7.85 -10.69 -10.77
C SER A 118 -9.28 -10.10 -10.80
N GLY A 119 -10.13 -10.45 -9.83
CA GLY A 119 -11.51 -9.97 -9.73
C GLY A 119 -11.60 -8.51 -9.30
N ASP A 120 -12.75 -7.88 -9.54
CA ASP A 120 -13.08 -6.57 -8.98
C ASP A 120 -13.71 -6.71 -7.60
N LEU A 121 -13.68 -5.62 -6.80
CA LEU A 121 -14.32 -5.61 -5.50
C LEU A 121 -15.81 -5.36 -5.67
N SER A 122 -16.64 -6.07 -4.91
CA SER A 122 -18.10 -5.95 -4.95
C SER A 122 -18.62 -5.36 -3.65
N TYR A 123 -19.85 -4.82 -3.71
CA TYR A 123 -20.58 -4.40 -2.53
C TYR A 123 -20.87 -5.59 -1.62
N VAL A 124 -20.61 -5.46 -0.32
CA VAL A 124 -20.93 -6.44 0.72
C VAL A 124 -21.73 -5.75 1.80
N PRO A 125 -23.04 -6.03 1.90
CA PRO A 125 -23.93 -5.38 2.87
C PRO A 125 -23.68 -5.83 4.31
N ASP A 126 -23.21 -7.07 4.49
CA ASP A 126 -23.33 -7.83 5.73
C ASP A 126 -21.99 -8.07 6.43
N PHE A 127 -21.01 -7.19 6.23
CA PHE A 127 -19.85 -7.26 7.10
C PHE A 127 -20.26 -7.07 8.54
N ASN A 128 -20.06 -8.11 9.35
CA ASN A 128 -20.52 -8.13 10.73
C ASN A 128 -19.45 -7.64 11.69
N TYR A 129 -19.84 -6.75 12.60
CA TYR A 129 -18.96 -6.27 13.67
C TYR A 129 -18.50 -7.38 14.62
N THR A 130 -19.30 -8.40 14.83
CA THR A 130 -18.96 -9.54 15.73
C THR A 130 -17.88 -10.46 15.18
N GLY A 131 -17.44 -10.27 13.94
CA GLY A 131 -16.30 -10.99 13.36
C GLY A 131 -16.61 -12.40 12.85
N ASP A 132 -17.80 -12.90 13.09
CA ASP A 132 -18.23 -14.21 12.58
C ASP A 132 -18.63 -14.06 11.11
N MET A 133 -17.83 -14.61 10.19
CA MET A 133 -18.13 -14.74 8.76
C MET A 133 -17.91 -13.49 7.87
N ASN A 134 -16.88 -12.71 8.17
CA ASN A 134 -16.44 -11.66 7.24
C ASN A 134 -15.61 -12.25 6.09
N TYR A 135 -16.27 -12.88 5.14
CA TYR A 135 -15.60 -13.41 3.95
C TYR A 135 -16.24 -12.87 2.67
N MET A 136 -15.45 -12.78 1.63
CA MET A 136 -15.92 -12.38 0.31
C MET A 136 -15.19 -13.16 -0.79
N VAL A 137 -15.93 -13.46 -1.85
CA VAL A 137 -15.36 -14.07 -3.05
C VAL A 137 -14.94 -12.96 -4.02
N VAL A 138 -13.67 -12.91 -4.35
CA VAL A 138 -13.12 -12.02 -5.39
C VAL A 138 -12.56 -12.87 -6.51
N GLY A 139 -13.16 -12.76 -7.69
CA GLY A 139 -12.85 -13.68 -8.79
C GLY A 139 -13.26 -15.13 -8.46
N SER A 140 -12.30 -16.02 -8.29
CA SER A 140 -12.50 -17.43 -7.92
C SER A 140 -12.05 -17.77 -6.49
N THR A 141 -11.55 -16.80 -5.74
CA THR A 141 -10.93 -17.03 -4.42
C THR A 141 -11.77 -16.39 -3.32
N THR A 142 -11.92 -17.12 -2.22
CA THR A 142 -12.58 -16.61 -1.00
C THR A 142 -11.52 -15.99 -0.09
N TYR A 143 -11.73 -14.75 0.31
CA TYR A 143 -10.88 -14.01 1.22
C TYR A 143 -11.59 -13.81 2.56
N ASN A 144 -10.85 -14.07 3.65
CA ASN A 144 -11.34 -13.83 5.01
C ASN A 144 -10.87 -12.47 5.48
N PHE A 145 -11.82 -11.65 5.93
CA PHE A 145 -11.57 -10.31 6.43
C PHE A 145 -11.55 -10.27 7.95
N THR A 146 -10.66 -9.47 8.48
CA THR A 146 -10.51 -9.22 9.91
C THR A 146 -10.83 -7.75 10.19
N ILE A 147 -11.49 -7.48 11.32
CA ILE A 147 -11.75 -6.10 11.77
C ILE A 147 -10.42 -5.47 12.22
N ALA A 148 -10.16 -4.28 11.70
CA ALA A 148 -9.01 -3.51 12.12
C ALA A 148 -9.21 -3.00 13.55
N SER A 149 -8.28 -3.32 14.44
CA SER A 149 -8.31 -2.84 15.82
C SER A 149 -7.40 -1.63 16.07
N ARG A 150 -6.43 -1.46 15.18
CA ARG A 150 -5.37 -0.43 15.24
C ARG A 150 -4.87 -0.12 13.84
N GLU A 151 -3.75 0.59 13.79
CA GLU A 151 -2.95 0.77 12.58
C GLU A 151 -2.69 -0.56 11.87
N LEU A 152 -2.77 -0.53 10.55
CA LEU A 152 -2.60 -1.72 9.72
C LEU A 152 -1.18 -1.76 9.15
N ILE A 153 -0.62 -2.95 9.07
CA ILE A 153 0.71 -3.16 8.49
C ILE A 153 0.56 -3.97 7.20
N LEU A 154 1.06 -3.42 6.11
CA LEU A 154 1.15 -4.11 4.82
C LEU A 154 2.60 -4.44 4.51
N LYS A 155 2.91 -5.74 4.48
CA LYS A 155 4.26 -6.22 4.16
C LYS A 155 4.63 -5.91 2.72
N SER A 156 5.94 -5.75 2.48
CA SER A 156 6.48 -5.64 1.13
C SER A 156 6.07 -6.83 0.26
N GLY A 157 5.62 -6.56 -0.96
CA GLY A 157 5.15 -7.57 -1.92
C GLY A 157 3.75 -8.13 -1.65
N TYR A 158 3.05 -7.68 -0.60
CA TYR A 158 1.68 -8.12 -0.29
C TYR A 158 0.65 -7.14 -0.83
N THR A 159 -0.55 -7.69 -1.07
CA THR A 159 -1.77 -6.94 -1.40
C THR A 159 -2.70 -6.93 -0.19
N MET A 160 -3.30 -5.78 0.08
CA MET A 160 -4.33 -5.60 1.10
C MET A 160 -5.63 -5.18 0.44
N LEU A 161 -6.70 -5.89 0.75
CA LEU A 161 -8.07 -5.50 0.47
C LEU A 161 -8.62 -4.80 1.70
N LEU A 162 -9.17 -3.61 1.52
CA LEU A 162 -9.75 -2.78 2.59
C LEU A 162 -11.20 -2.47 2.27
N TYR A 163 -12.05 -2.58 3.29
CA TYR A 163 -13.42 -2.11 3.29
C TYR A 163 -13.65 -1.20 4.48
N VAL A 164 -14.18 -0.02 4.21
CA VAL A 164 -14.57 0.96 5.23
C VAL A 164 -16.09 0.95 5.32
N ILE A 165 -16.59 0.59 6.47
CA ILE A 165 -18.03 0.43 6.72
C ILE A 165 -18.57 1.70 7.37
N ASN A 166 -19.65 2.21 6.81
CA ASN A 166 -20.37 3.42 7.26
C ASN A 166 -19.47 4.65 7.47
N PRO A 167 -18.68 5.10 6.47
CA PRO A 167 -18.00 6.38 6.57
C PRO A 167 -19.02 7.52 6.71
N ASP A 168 -18.80 8.42 7.68
CA ASP A 168 -19.74 9.52 8.02
C ASP A 168 -19.94 10.56 6.92
N SER A 169 -19.01 10.62 5.99
CA SER A 169 -18.94 11.68 4.99
C SER A 169 -19.84 11.45 3.76
N ILE A 170 -20.52 10.31 3.68
CA ILE A 170 -21.31 9.89 2.51
C ILE A 170 -22.79 9.80 2.86
N SER A 171 -23.62 10.44 2.07
CA SER A 171 -25.10 10.44 2.18
C SER A 171 -25.74 10.03 0.86
N VAL A 172 -27.07 9.81 0.89
CA VAL A 172 -27.86 9.47 -0.31
C VAL A 172 -27.76 10.57 -1.39
N ASN A 173 -27.61 11.83 -1.00
CA ASN A 173 -27.49 12.95 -1.92
C ASN A 173 -26.16 13.00 -2.67
N ASP A 174 -25.20 12.20 -2.26
CA ASP A 174 -23.86 12.17 -2.84
C ASP A 174 -23.73 11.10 -3.94
N VAL A 175 -24.78 10.32 -4.20
CA VAL A 175 -24.79 9.31 -5.28
C VAL A 175 -24.53 9.98 -6.63
N GLY A 176 -23.57 9.46 -7.37
CA GLY A 176 -23.10 10.00 -8.64
C GLY A 176 -21.98 11.04 -8.53
N LEU A 177 -21.66 11.53 -7.33
CA LEU A 177 -20.53 12.42 -7.13
C LEU A 177 -19.21 11.65 -7.08
N THR A 178 -18.14 12.30 -7.55
CA THR A 178 -16.77 11.79 -7.41
C THR A 178 -16.20 12.22 -6.06
N VAL A 179 -15.71 11.28 -5.30
CA VAL A 179 -15.08 11.53 -4.01
C VAL A 179 -13.75 10.78 -3.89
N GLY A 180 -12.88 11.27 -3.02
CA GLY A 180 -11.58 10.68 -2.78
C GLY A 180 -11.54 9.81 -1.55
N ILE A 181 -10.82 8.70 -1.66
CA ILE A 181 -10.36 7.88 -0.54
C ILE A 181 -8.89 8.20 -0.34
N THR A 182 -8.51 8.53 0.89
CA THR A 182 -7.14 8.91 1.26
C THR A 182 -6.61 7.93 2.27
N LEU A 183 -5.42 7.38 1.99
CA LEU A 183 -4.65 6.55 2.91
C LEU A 183 -3.47 7.36 3.42
N HIS A 184 -3.33 7.47 4.72
CA HIS A 184 -2.18 8.10 5.36
C HIS A 184 -1.24 7.01 5.88
N THR A 185 0.00 7.11 5.50
CA THR A 185 1.09 6.29 6.02
C THR A 185 2.04 7.17 6.84
N ALA A 186 3.07 6.55 7.41
CA ALA A 186 4.09 7.29 8.16
C ALA A 186 4.92 8.24 7.28
N GLN A 187 4.99 8.02 5.96
CA GLN A 187 5.89 8.75 5.06
C GLN A 187 5.17 9.46 3.91
N ALA A 188 3.96 9.01 3.53
CA ALA A 188 3.26 9.51 2.36
C ALA A 188 1.74 9.52 2.56
N ILE A 189 1.07 10.18 1.63
CA ILE A 189 -0.39 10.20 1.52
C ILE A 189 -0.75 9.67 0.13
N TYR A 190 -1.57 8.64 0.09
CA TYR A 190 -2.07 8.05 -1.14
C TYR A 190 -3.53 8.39 -1.33
N TYR A 191 -3.87 8.86 -2.51
CA TYR A 191 -5.19 9.36 -2.83
C TYR A 191 -5.74 8.68 -4.07
N ARG A 192 -7.02 8.26 -4.02
CA ARG A 192 -7.73 7.70 -5.15
C ARG A 192 -9.14 8.21 -5.21
N GLU A 193 -9.57 8.66 -6.38
CA GLU A 193 -10.93 9.10 -6.65
C GLU A 193 -11.79 7.95 -7.19
N THR A 194 -13.07 7.97 -6.82
CA THR A 194 -14.10 7.07 -7.33
C THR A 194 -15.46 7.73 -7.26
N ASN A 195 -16.41 7.26 -8.06
CA ASN A 195 -17.79 7.73 -8.02
C ASN A 195 -18.59 6.93 -6.99
N ILE A 196 -19.51 7.61 -6.27
CA ILE A 196 -20.44 6.95 -5.39
C ILE A 196 -21.53 6.30 -6.22
N GLN A 197 -21.70 5.00 -6.06
CA GLN A 197 -22.68 4.17 -6.74
C GLN A 197 -23.87 3.89 -5.82
N ALA A 198 -25.10 3.96 -6.37
CA ALA A 198 -26.25 3.46 -5.65
C ALA A 198 -26.27 1.93 -5.70
N VAL A 199 -26.58 1.29 -4.58
CA VAL A 199 -26.86 -0.15 -4.55
C VAL A 199 -28.32 -0.33 -4.96
N SER A 200 -28.56 -1.03 -6.08
CA SER A 200 -29.91 -1.48 -6.43
C SER A 200 -30.26 -2.71 -5.58
N SER A 201 -31.33 -2.64 -4.81
CA SER A 201 -31.92 -3.84 -4.22
C SER A 201 -32.41 -4.75 -5.35
N SER A 202 -31.73 -5.87 -5.57
CA SER A 202 -32.23 -6.94 -6.43
C SER A 202 -33.17 -7.83 -5.65
#